data_7609c75760a34a9dff31ba82b037790f
#
_entry.id   7609c75760a34a9dff31ba82b037790f
#
_cell.length_a   1.000
_cell.length_b   1.000
_cell.length_c   1.000
_cell.angle_alpha   90.00
_cell.angle_beta   90.00
_cell.angle_gamma   90.00
#
_symmetry.space_group_name_H-M   'P 1'
#
loop_
_entity.id
_entity.type
_entity.pdbx_description
1 polymer ?
#
loop_
_entity_poly.entity_id
_entity_poly.type
_entity_poly.pdbx_seq_one_letter_code
_entity_poly.pdbx_strand_id
1 'polypeptide(L)'
;FTREKEAIPYWNKFLQGYYDASGISSDSFDQAVRVNVGGDVALSEEMLGKGIRLLTSVKTSTYYMGFNMLDPVVGGLSLRSTKLRQAISIAIDQEEFISIFQNGRGIAAQGPLPPGIFGYEPGAQGIDSVIYDWIEGKPQRKSVDVAKKLVSEAGYPNGRDEKTGEPLVVNLDTTGGGMGEKSRLDWLTRQFAKIDIQLVVRSSDFNRFQDKIRKGNVQLYYLGWNADYPDPENFFFLLDGNEGKVAKGGENASNYANPEFDRLFARMKNMDNSPERLNIIRQMNRILHHDSPWVFGLHPKSYTLGHRWLKNRKPSDVGSNIMKYQRIDAGERAAAQREWNRPVLWPLGLAGFALLLALVPGFVGYRRREKRAAVR
;
A
#
# COMPACT_ATOMS: atom_id res chain seq x y z
N PHE A 1 -14.79 -15.39 -9.22
CA PHE A 1 -13.77 -14.95 -8.24
C PHE A 1 -13.47 -16.09 -7.27
N THR A 2 -12.18 -16.31 -7.01
CA THR A 2 -11.70 -17.26 -5.99
C THR A 2 -10.88 -16.49 -4.98
N ARG A 3 -11.14 -16.72 -3.69
CA ARG A 3 -10.34 -16.15 -2.59
C ARG A 3 -9.31 -17.19 -2.16
N GLU A 4 -8.05 -16.88 -2.36
CA GLU A 4 -6.93 -17.66 -1.84
C GLU A 4 -6.40 -16.98 -0.58
N LYS A 5 -5.99 -17.77 0.41
CA LYS A 5 -5.38 -17.23 1.64
C LYS A 5 -3.92 -16.87 1.46
N GLU A 6 -3.22 -17.61 0.58
CA GLU A 6 -1.78 -17.51 0.39
C GLU A 6 -1.44 -16.98 -1.01
N ALA A 7 -0.40 -16.15 -1.10
CA ALA A 7 0.04 -15.54 -2.36
C ALA A 7 0.63 -16.58 -3.35
N ILE A 8 1.42 -17.52 -2.85
CA ILE A 8 2.12 -18.51 -3.70
C ILE A 8 1.17 -19.42 -4.47
N PRO A 9 0.15 -20.07 -3.85
CA PRO A 9 -0.80 -20.89 -4.60
C PRO A 9 -1.55 -20.11 -5.67
N TYR A 10 -2.00 -18.90 -5.37
CA TYR A 10 -2.73 -18.11 -6.35
C TYR A 10 -1.83 -17.66 -7.51
N TRP A 11 -0.56 -17.33 -7.25
CA TRP A 11 0.42 -16.99 -8.26
C TRP A 11 0.69 -18.16 -9.21
N ASN A 12 0.94 -19.35 -8.67
CA ASN A 12 1.15 -20.57 -9.46
C ASN A 12 -0.08 -20.91 -10.33
N LYS A 13 -1.30 -20.78 -9.80
CA LYS A 13 -2.54 -20.99 -10.57
C LYS A 13 -2.69 -19.97 -11.70
N PHE A 14 -2.26 -18.72 -11.49
CA PHE A 14 -2.23 -17.72 -12.55
C PHE A 14 -1.23 -18.12 -13.64
N LEU A 15 0.00 -18.49 -13.30
CA LEU A 15 1.01 -18.92 -14.26
C LEU A 15 0.60 -20.16 -15.08
N GLN A 16 -0.23 -21.02 -14.50
CA GLN A 16 -0.80 -22.21 -15.13
C GLN A 16 -2.06 -21.91 -15.95
N GLY A 17 -2.55 -20.66 -15.96
CA GLY A 17 -3.73 -20.24 -16.70
C GLY A 17 -5.07 -20.57 -16.05
N TYR A 18 -5.10 -21.01 -14.79
CA TYR A 18 -6.35 -21.24 -14.06
C TYR A 18 -7.04 -19.93 -13.69
N TYR A 19 -6.29 -18.84 -13.53
CA TYR A 19 -6.82 -17.50 -13.34
C TYR A 19 -6.51 -16.63 -14.56
N ASP A 20 -7.50 -15.87 -15.00
CA ASP A 20 -7.39 -15.03 -16.21
C ASP A 20 -6.63 -13.73 -15.95
N ALA A 21 -6.62 -13.28 -14.70
CA ALA A 21 -5.94 -12.07 -14.23
C ALA A 21 -5.40 -12.26 -12.82
N SER A 22 -4.33 -11.52 -12.51
CA SER A 22 -3.70 -11.51 -11.20
C SER A 22 -3.14 -10.14 -10.85
N GLY A 23 -3.14 -9.79 -9.56
CA GLY A 23 -2.18 -8.81 -9.02
C GLY A 23 -0.78 -9.41 -8.94
N ILE A 24 0.18 -8.61 -8.55
CA ILE A 24 1.57 -9.05 -8.30
C ILE A 24 1.87 -8.81 -6.82
N SER A 25 2.15 -9.89 -6.08
CA SER A 25 2.64 -9.76 -4.69
C SER A 25 4.07 -9.21 -4.68
N SER A 26 4.51 -8.68 -3.55
CA SER A 26 5.90 -8.21 -3.42
C SER A 26 6.89 -9.35 -3.65
N ASP A 27 6.60 -10.56 -3.19
CA ASP A 27 7.46 -11.73 -3.34
C ASP A 27 7.58 -12.24 -4.79
N SER A 28 6.54 -11.98 -5.61
CA SER A 28 6.51 -12.39 -7.03
C SER A 28 6.89 -11.25 -7.98
N PHE A 29 7.26 -10.09 -7.44
CA PHE A 29 7.47 -8.89 -8.25
C PHE A 29 8.63 -9.06 -9.23
N ASP A 30 9.78 -9.47 -8.74
CA ASP A 30 11.01 -9.62 -9.55
C ASP A 30 10.90 -10.73 -10.61
N GLN A 31 10.04 -11.75 -10.36
CA GLN A 31 9.73 -12.77 -11.36
C GLN A 31 8.86 -12.20 -12.49
N ALA A 32 7.94 -11.32 -12.16
CA ALA A 32 6.95 -10.80 -13.11
C ALA A 32 7.44 -9.59 -13.90
N VAL A 33 8.24 -8.73 -13.28
CA VAL A 33 8.52 -7.37 -13.75
C VAL A 33 10.00 -7.04 -13.64
N ARG A 34 10.50 -6.33 -14.64
CA ARG A 34 11.83 -5.69 -14.63
C ARG A 34 11.65 -4.18 -14.57
N VAL A 35 12.40 -3.52 -13.70
CA VAL A 35 12.46 -2.06 -13.63
C VAL A 35 13.74 -1.60 -14.32
N ASN A 36 13.61 -0.81 -15.37
CA ASN A 36 14.75 -0.26 -16.10
C ASN A 36 15.39 0.91 -15.32
N VAL A 37 16.61 1.25 -15.69
CA VAL A 37 17.38 2.35 -15.06
C VAL A 37 16.63 3.69 -15.08
N GLY A 38 15.72 3.90 -16.03
CA GLY A 38 14.84 5.09 -16.11
C GLY A 38 13.57 5.02 -15.25
N GLY A 39 13.36 3.93 -14.50
CA GLY A 39 12.13 3.71 -13.71
C GLY A 39 10.96 3.15 -14.52
N ASP A 40 11.14 2.90 -15.82
CA ASP A 40 10.14 2.26 -16.65
C ASP A 40 10.01 0.78 -16.28
N VAL A 41 8.77 0.33 -16.29
CA VAL A 41 8.40 -1.02 -15.88
C VAL A 41 8.07 -1.87 -17.11
N ALA A 42 8.75 -3.00 -17.28
CA ALA A 42 8.51 -3.97 -18.33
C ALA A 42 8.24 -5.36 -17.74
N LEU A 43 7.53 -6.20 -18.49
CA LEU A 43 7.36 -7.61 -18.13
C LEU A 43 8.69 -8.37 -18.30
N SER A 44 8.88 -9.41 -17.47
CA SER A 44 9.94 -10.39 -17.67
C SER A 44 9.73 -11.17 -18.97
N GLU A 45 10.81 -11.75 -19.52
CA GLU A 45 10.74 -12.56 -20.75
C GLU A 45 9.83 -13.77 -20.59
N GLU A 46 9.80 -14.38 -19.41
CA GLU A 46 8.89 -15.48 -19.09
C GLU A 46 7.43 -15.06 -19.26
N MET A 47 7.06 -13.89 -18.71
CA MET A 47 5.69 -13.36 -18.82
C MET A 47 5.33 -12.99 -20.25
N LEU A 48 6.26 -12.39 -20.98
CA LEU A 48 6.08 -12.07 -22.40
C LEU A 48 5.92 -13.34 -23.25
N GLY A 49 6.72 -14.39 -23.01
CA GLY A 49 6.62 -15.67 -23.70
C GLY A 49 5.27 -16.37 -23.50
N LYS A 50 4.64 -16.17 -22.35
CA LYS A 50 3.27 -16.65 -22.07
C LYS A 50 2.17 -15.73 -22.64
N GLY A 51 2.53 -14.65 -23.31
CA GLY A 51 1.59 -13.66 -23.83
C GLY A 51 0.82 -12.90 -22.74
N ILE A 52 1.38 -12.81 -21.55
CA ILE A 52 0.82 -12.04 -20.45
C ILE A 52 0.98 -10.55 -20.75
N ARG A 53 0.02 -9.74 -20.32
CA ARG A 53 0.01 -8.29 -20.48
C ARG A 53 0.03 -7.64 -19.11
N LEU A 54 0.84 -6.60 -18.96
CA LEU A 54 0.86 -5.75 -17.78
C LEU A 54 -0.05 -4.53 -18.01
N LEU A 55 -0.92 -4.28 -17.04
CA LEU A 55 -1.72 -3.06 -16.95
C LEU A 55 -1.30 -2.32 -15.69
N THR A 56 -0.88 -1.09 -15.86
CA THR A 56 -0.52 -0.20 -14.74
C THR A 56 -1.51 0.95 -14.67
N SER A 57 -1.86 1.36 -13.47
CA SER A 57 -2.64 2.57 -13.21
C SER A 57 -2.26 3.17 -11.87
N VAL A 58 -2.34 4.49 -11.75
CA VAL A 58 -2.36 5.15 -10.45
C VAL A 58 -3.78 5.05 -9.93
N LYS A 59 -3.94 4.56 -8.70
CA LYS A 59 -5.25 4.44 -8.07
C LYS A 59 -5.76 5.80 -7.59
N THR A 60 -7.05 6.04 -7.76
CA THR A 60 -7.73 7.19 -7.15
C THR A 60 -7.95 6.93 -5.66
N SER A 61 -6.84 6.76 -4.95
CA SER A 61 -6.82 6.39 -3.54
C SER A 61 -5.71 7.13 -2.83
N THR A 62 -5.92 7.38 -1.54
CA THR A 62 -4.90 7.94 -0.66
C THR A 62 -4.78 7.08 0.59
N TYR A 63 -3.55 6.85 1.06
CA TYR A 63 -3.27 6.21 2.34
C TYR A 63 -2.51 7.18 3.23
N TYR A 64 -2.85 7.20 4.51
CA TYR A 64 -2.30 8.15 5.46
C TYR A 64 -2.23 7.58 6.87
N MET A 65 -1.37 8.15 7.71
CA MET A 65 -1.42 8.01 9.15
C MET A 65 -2.08 9.25 9.73
N GLY A 66 -3.23 9.06 10.38
CA GLY A 66 -3.98 10.15 10.99
C GLY A 66 -3.59 10.39 12.43
N PHE A 67 -3.62 11.66 12.84
CA PHE A 67 -3.55 12.08 14.23
C PHE A 67 -4.97 12.32 14.75
N ASN A 68 -5.31 11.78 15.93
CA ASN A 68 -6.56 12.16 16.58
C ASN A 68 -6.44 13.59 17.17
N MET A 69 -7.13 14.53 16.57
CA MET A 69 -7.06 15.93 16.98
C MET A 69 -7.73 16.22 18.34
N LEU A 70 -8.39 15.21 18.94
CA LEU A 70 -8.91 15.29 20.31
C LEU A 70 -7.89 14.81 21.36
N ASP A 71 -6.76 14.24 20.94
CA ASP A 71 -5.71 13.75 21.84
C ASP A 71 -4.95 14.92 22.49
N PRO A 72 -4.64 14.86 23.80
CA PRO A 72 -3.98 15.97 24.49
C PRO A 72 -2.51 16.20 24.10
N VAL A 73 -1.85 15.21 23.48
CA VAL A 73 -0.41 15.28 23.10
C VAL A 73 -0.25 15.68 21.65
N VAL A 74 -0.86 14.91 20.73
CA VAL A 74 -0.73 15.12 19.29
C VAL A 74 -1.85 15.96 18.69
N GLY A 75 -2.94 16.17 19.40
CA GLY A 75 -4.15 16.84 18.91
C GLY A 75 -4.16 18.33 19.07
N GLY A 76 -5.26 18.96 18.62
CA GLY A 76 -5.47 20.41 18.64
C GLY A 76 -4.60 21.17 17.64
N LEU A 77 -4.79 22.51 17.62
CA LEU A 77 -4.09 23.44 16.72
C LEU A 77 -3.07 24.31 17.45
N SER A 78 -2.62 23.89 18.65
CA SER A 78 -1.56 24.60 19.36
C SER A 78 -0.23 24.49 18.61
N LEU A 79 0.63 25.50 18.74
CA LEU A 79 1.96 25.49 18.14
C LEU A 79 2.76 24.25 18.58
N ARG A 80 2.61 23.83 19.85
CA ARG A 80 3.28 22.65 20.41
C ARG A 80 2.88 21.37 19.66
N SER A 81 1.59 21.09 19.57
CA SER A 81 1.09 19.87 18.92
C SER A 81 1.30 19.91 17.39
N THR A 82 1.18 21.07 16.77
CA THR A 82 1.45 21.23 15.32
C THR A 82 2.91 20.92 14.99
N LYS A 83 3.88 21.47 15.74
CA LYS A 83 5.31 21.16 15.56
C LYS A 83 5.61 19.69 15.78
N LEU A 84 4.98 19.03 16.74
CA LEU A 84 5.14 17.62 16.99
C LEU A 84 4.66 16.78 15.79
N ARG A 85 3.48 17.08 15.23
CA ARG A 85 2.95 16.39 14.04
C ARG A 85 3.83 16.63 12.80
N GLN A 86 4.30 17.86 12.60
CA GLN A 86 5.24 18.20 11.53
C GLN A 86 6.56 17.41 11.66
N ALA A 87 7.11 17.31 12.88
CA ALA A 87 8.32 16.53 13.15
C ALA A 87 8.13 15.05 12.80
N ILE A 88 7.01 14.45 13.23
CA ILE A 88 6.67 13.06 12.91
C ILE A 88 6.52 12.89 11.40
N SER A 89 5.88 13.84 10.70
CA SER A 89 5.69 13.79 9.25
C SER A 89 7.01 13.87 8.49
N ILE A 90 7.98 14.66 8.95
CA ILE A 90 9.33 14.72 8.37
C ILE A 90 10.09 13.41 8.61
N ALA A 91 9.99 12.85 9.82
CA ALA A 91 10.76 11.66 10.21
C ALA A 91 10.34 10.38 9.46
N ILE A 92 9.07 10.26 9.07
CA ILE A 92 8.55 9.08 8.36
C ILE A 92 8.86 9.21 6.87
N ASP A 93 9.88 8.47 6.41
CA ASP A 93 10.34 8.48 5.02
C ASP A 93 9.42 7.64 4.14
N GLN A 94 8.46 8.30 3.46
CA GLN A 94 7.48 7.63 2.59
C GLN A 94 8.13 7.08 1.31
N GLU A 95 9.18 7.70 0.81
CA GLU A 95 9.93 7.24 -0.35
C GLU A 95 10.64 5.91 -0.04
N GLU A 96 11.29 5.84 1.14
CA GLU A 96 11.90 4.60 1.64
C GLU A 96 10.84 3.51 1.83
N PHE A 97 9.69 3.85 2.43
CA PHE A 97 8.58 2.91 2.61
C PHE A 97 8.07 2.33 1.27
N ILE A 98 7.85 3.21 0.28
CA ILE A 98 7.40 2.80 -1.06
C ILE A 98 8.44 1.90 -1.73
N SER A 99 9.72 2.24 -1.62
CA SER A 99 10.81 1.45 -2.18
C SER A 99 10.87 0.05 -1.55
N ILE A 100 10.91 -0.05 -0.22
CA ILE A 100 11.11 -1.31 0.49
C ILE A 100 9.88 -2.20 0.46
N PHE A 101 8.69 -1.65 0.76
CA PHE A 101 7.49 -2.46 1.00
C PHE A 101 6.51 -2.50 -0.17
N GLN A 102 6.65 -1.60 -1.13
CA GLN A 102 5.77 -1.52 -2.29
C GLN A 102 6.49 -1.78 -3.62
N ASN A 103 7.79 -2.12 -3.61
CA ASN A 103 8.60 -2.27 -4.82
C ASN A 103 8.46 -1.08 -5.79
N GLY A 104 8.45 0.15 -5.26
CA GLY A 104 8.26 1.39 -6.02
C GLY A 104 6.83 1.63 -6.54
N ARG A 105 5.84 0.79 -6.16
CA ARG A 105 4.45 0.91 -6.61
C ARG A 105 3.65 1.92 -5.80
N GLY A 106 4.09 3.16 -5.78
CA GLY A 106 3.42 4.26 -5.08
C GLY A 106 3.97 5.61 -5.53
N ILE A 107 3.25 6.64 -5.16
CA ILE A 107 3.68 8.04 -5.27
C ILE A 107 3.57 8.60 -3.86
N ALA A 108 4.66 9.13 -3.30
CA ALA A 108 4.63 9.78 -2.00
C ALA A 108 3.63 10.95 -2.06
N ALA A 109 2.61 10.89 -1.19
CA ALA A 109 1.53 11.85 -1.21
C ALA A 109 2.00 13.18 -0.64
N GLN A 110 1.66 14.27 -1.33
CA GLN A 110 1.93 15.65 -0.90
C GLN A 110 0.69 16.31 -0.31
N GLY A 111 -0.43 15.60 -0.29
CA GLY A 111 -1.73 16.05 0.19
C GLY A 111 -2.76 14.95 0.04
N PRO A 112 -4.04 15.21 0.34
CA PRO A 112 -5.08 14.20 0.29
C PRO A 112 -5.46 13.76 -1.13
N LEU A 113 -5.25 14.61 -2.15
CA LEU A 113 -5.70 14.37 -3.52
C LEU A 113 -4.73 13.48 -4.30
N PRO A 114 -5.18 12.33 -4.87
CA PRO A 114 -4.37 11.52 -5.75
C PRO A 114 -4.30 12.09 -7.18
N PRO A 115 -3.28 11.67 -7.97
CA PRO A 115 -3.22 11.99 -9.39
C PRO A 115 -4.50 11.61 -10.14
N GLY A 116 -4.94 12.48 -11.05
CA GLY A 116 -6.17 12.31 -11.83
C GLY A 116 -7.41 12.94 -11.20
N ILE A 117 -7.34 13.40 -9.98
CA ILE A 117 -8.39 14.22 -9.35
C ILE A 117 -8.08 15.69 -9.56
N PHE A 118 -9.12 16.48 -9.87
CA PHE A 118 -8.97 17.93 -10.04
C PHE A 118 -8.37 18.57 -8.78
N GLY A 119 -7.39 19.43 -8.96
CA GLY A 119 -6.66 20.05 -7.85
C GLY A 119 -5.42 19.28 -7.37
N TYR A 120 -5.16 18.06 -7.89
CA TYR A 120 -3.84 17.45 -7.75
C TYR A 120 -2.82 18.23 -8.58
N GLU A 121 -1.76 18.68 -7.94
CA GLU A 121 -0.69 19.42 -8.61
C GLU A 121 0.65 18.70 -8.38
N PRO A 122 1.31 18.26 -9.46
CA PRO A 122 2.66 17.72 -9.38
C PRO A 122 3.71 18.83 -9.27
N GLY A 123 4.89 18.50 -8.80
CA GLY A 123 6.04 19.40 -8.81
C GLY A 123 5.99 20.47 -7.71
N ALA A 124 6.70 21.57 -7.93
CA ALA A 124 6.92 22.61 -6.94
C ALA A 124 5.65 23.27 -6.39
N GLN A 125 4.57 23.30 -7.18
CA GLN A 125 3.32 23.93 -6.76
C GLN A 125 2.50 23.06 -5.79
N GLY A 126 2.62 21.74 -5.91
CA GLY A 126 1.87 20.79 -5.08
C GLY A 126 2.67 20.21 -3.92
N ILE A 127 3.94 20.61 -3.76
CA ILE A 127 4.81 20.07 -2.70
C ILE A 127 4.36 20.49 -1.31
N ASP A 128 4.41 19.57 -0.36
CA ASP A 128 4.31 19.90 1.05
C ASP A 128 5.62 20.53 1.55
N SER A 129 5.64 21.85 1.59
CA SER A 129 6.82 22.64 1.99
C SER A 129 7.19 22.52 3.47
N VAL A 130 6.32 21.93 4.30
CA VAL A 130 6.66 21.59 5.68
C VAL A 130 7.64 20.43 5.73
N ILE A 131 7.42 19.43 4.86
CA ILE A 131 8.18 18.18 4.84
C ILE A 131 9.34 18.23 3.85
N TYR A 132 9.16 18.92 2.70
CA TYR A 132 10.11 18.92 1.60
C TYR A 132 10.57 20.33 1.24
N ASP A 133 11.77 20.39 0.70
CA ASP A 133 12.29 21.51 -0.08
C ASP A 133 12.30 21.13 -1.56
N TRP A 134 12.10 22.11 -2.46
CA TRP A 134 12.17 21.89 -3.90
C TRP A 134 13.57 22.30 -4.39
N ILE A 135 14.43 21.31 -4.66
CA ILE A 135 15.83 21.52 -5.03
C ILE A 135 16.09 20.84 -6.38
N GLU A 136 16.68 21.57 -7.30
CA GLU A 136 17.07 21.07 -8.64
C GLU A 136 15.94 20.32 -9.38
N GLY A 137 14.72 20.83 -9.29
CA GLY A 137 13.58 20.23 -9.96
C GLY A 137 13.00 18.97 -9.29
N LYS A 138 13.39 18.67 -8.06
CA LYS A 138 12.94 17.49 -7.31
C LYS A 138 12.55 17.83 -5.87
N PRO A 139 11.56 17.12 -5.28
CA PRO A 139 11.29 17.21 -3.86
C PRO A 139 12.43 16.53 -3.09
N GLN A 140 12.99 17.23 -2.14
CA GLN A 140 13.99 16.72 -1.20
C GLN A 140 13.41 16.78 0.21
N ARG A 141 13.28 15.64 0.87
CA ARG A 141 12.78 15.55 2.25
C ARG A 141 13.74 16.26 3.19
N LYS A 142 13.21 17.06 4.11
CA LYS A 142 13.99 17.73 5.15
C LYS A 142 14.69 16.71 6.04
N SER A 143 15.81 17.10 6.60
CA SER A 143 16.65 16.22 7.41
C SER A 143 15.98 15.85 8.75
N VAL A 144 16.42 14.75 9.32
CA VAL A 144 16.02 14.31 10.67
C VAL A 144 16.35 15.38 11.72
N ASP A 145 17.41 16.17 11.53
CA ASP A 145 17.79 17.24 12.45
C ASP A 145 16.72 18.36 12.51
N VAL A 146 16.09 18.67 11.37
CA VAL A 146 14.93 19.60 11.35
C VAL A 146 13.79 19.02 12.17
N ALA A 147 13.50 17.74 12.02
CA ALA A 147 12.46 17.08 12.81
C ALA A 147 12.79 17.06 14.31
N LYS A 148 14.04 16.75 14.71
CA LYS A 148 14.48 16.82 16.12
C LYS A 148 14.35 18.22 16.71
N LYS A 149 14.68 19.24 15.92
CA LYS A 149 14.50 20.63 16.35
C LYS A 149 13.04 20.93 16.62
N LEU A 150 12.13 20.49 15.75
CA LEU A 150 10.67 20.67 15.94
C LEU A 150 10.16 19.88 17.16
N VAL A 151 10.66 18.68 17.46
CA VAL A 151 10.34 17.94 18.69
C VAL A 151 10.78 18.73 19.92
N SER A 152 11.99 19.30 19.91
CA SER A 152 12.48 20.14 21.01
C SER A 152 11.61 21.40 21.18
N GLU A 153 11.28 22.09 20.08
CA GLU A 153 10.40 23.28 20.09
C GLU A 153 8.96 22.96 20.48
N ALA A 154 8.54 21.70 20.34
CA ALA A 154 7.28 21.18 20.86
C ALA A 154 7.33 20.89 22.38
N GLY A 155 8.46 21.21 23.07
CA GLY A 155 8.64 20.98 24.50
C GLY A 155 9.04 19.56 24.87
N TYR A 156 9.69 18.84 23.92
CA TYR A 156 10.21 17.49 24.16
C TYR A 156 11.70 17.37 23.76
N PRO A 157 12.59 18.16 24.35
CA PRO A 157 14.01 18.07 24.04
C PRO A 157 14.54 16.65 24.30
N ASN A 158 15.25 16.07 23.31
CA ASN A 158 15.72 14.70 23.34
C ASN A 158 14.62 13.66 23.62
N GLY A 159 13.39 13.92 23.13
CA GLY A 159 12.25 13.04 23.28
C GLY A 159 11.70 12.95 24.71
N ARG A 160 11.94 13.96 25.55
CA ARG A 160 11.44 14.01 26.93
C ARG A 160 10.65 15.29 27.18
N ASP A 161 9.56 15.17 27.90
CA ASP A 161 8.78 16.36 28.31
C ASP A 161 9.65 17.27 29.19
N GLU A 162 9.77 18.53 28.82
CA GLU A 162 10.63 19.52 29.47
C GLU A 162 10.26 19.80 30.93
N LYS A 163 9.00 19.53 31.32
CA LYS A 163 8.48 19.80 32.69
C LYS A 163 8.60 18.59 33.60
N THR A 164 8.31 17.40 33.06
CA THR A 164 8.23 16.17 33.86
C THR A 164 9.48 15.29 33.71
N GLY A 165 10.25 15.46 32.62
CA GLY A 165 11.37 14.59 32.28
C GLY A 165 10.94 13.21 31.71
N GLU A 166 9.64 12.93 31.63
CA GLU A 166 9.13 11.66 31.15
C GLU A 166 9.37 11.51 29.65
N PRO A 167 9.68 10.29 29.16
CA PRO A 167 9.86 10.07 27.73
C PRO A 167 8.56 10.30 26.97
N LEU A 168 8.66 10.88 25.77
CA LEU A 168 7.53 11.02 24.86
C LEU A 168 7.18 9.66 24.26
N VAL A 169 6.04 9.13 24.65
CA VAL A 169 5.49 7.88 24.14
C VAL A 169 4.25 8.18 23.29
N VAL A 170 4.23 7.67 22.07
CA VAL A 170 3.12 7.82 21.15
C VAL A 170 2.55 6.46 20.80
N ASN A 171 1.23 6.33 20.74
CA ASN A 171 0.53 5.09 20.52
C ASN A 171 -0.05 5.02 19.11
N LEU A 172 0.26 3.97 18.38
CA LEU A 172 -0.33 3.67 17.08
C LEU A 172 -1.32 2.51 17.19
N ASP A 173 -2.57 2.76 16.88
CA ASP A 173 -3.57 1.71 16.72
C ASP A 173 -3.61 1.23 15.26
N THR A 174 -3.56 -0.10 15.07
CA THR A 174 -3.57 -0.74 13.73
C THR A 174 -4.38 -2.03 13.75
N THR A 175 -4.79 -2.46 12.56
CA THR A 175 -5.37 -3.80 12.36
C THR A 175 -4.24 -4.79 12.20
N GLY A 176 -4.04 -5.68 13.16
CA GLY A 176 -2.99 -6.71 13.09
C GLY A 176 -3.28 -7.83 12.10
N GLY A 177 -2.25 -8.49 11.56
CA GLY A 177 -2.37 -9.86 11.10
C GLY A 177 -1.98 -10.24 9.68
N GLY A 178 -1.16 -9.46 8.95
CA GLY A 178 -0.62 -9.87 7.66
C GLY A 178 0.84 -10.35 7.74
N MET A 179 1.26 -11.29 6.85
CA MET A 179 2.68 -11.52 6.61
C MET A 179 3.33 -10.21 6.13
N GLY A 180 4.50 -9.87 6.68
CA GLY A 180 5.19 -8.61 6.39
C GLY A 180 4.75 -7.41 7.22
N GLU A 181 3.66 -7.49 8.00
CA GLU A 181 3.24 -6.39 8.87
C GLU A 181 4.25 -6.11 9.97
N LYS A 182 4.81 -7.15 10.58
CA LYS A 182 5.87 -6.98 11.58
C LYS A 182 7.04 -6.15 11.05
N SER A 183 7.54 -6.44 9.86
CA SER A 183 8.66 -5.70 9.26
C SER A 183 8.31 -4.23 9.01
N ARG A 184 7.08 -3.94 8.60
CA ARG A 184 6.58 -2.56 8.41
C ARG A 184 6.49 -1.80 9.74
N LEU A 185 5.97 -2.45 10.79
CA LEU A 185 5.85 -1.85 12.11
C LEU A 185 7.22 -1.66 12.78
N ASP A 186 8.14 -2.60 12.62
CA ASP A 186 9.52 -2.48 13.07
C ASP A 186 10.25 -1.33 12.34
N TRP A 187 10.03 -1.19 11.03
CA TRP A 187 10.54 -0.05 10.26
C TRP A 187 9.96 1.27 10.79
N LEU A 188 8.66 1.34 10.99
CA LEU A 188 8.00 2.55 11.49
C LEU A 188 8.52 2.93 12.89
N THR A 189 8.68 1.96 13.78
CA THR A 189 9.25 2.18 15.12
C THR A 189 10.65 2.82 15.02
N ARG A 190 11.46 2.39 14.05
CA ARG A 190 12.76 3.01 13.79
C ARG A 190 12.65 4.44 13.27
N GLN A 191 11.62 4.78 12.46
CA GLN A 191 11.42 6.17 12.02
C GLN A 191 11.14 7.09 13.21
N PHE A 192 10.27 6.68 14.14
CA PHE A 192 10.00 7.44 15.37
C PHE A 192 11.24 7.55 16.27
N ALA A 193 12.01 6.46 16.39
CA ALA A 193 13.25 6.47 17.16
C ALA A 193 14.32 7.44 16.63
N LYS A 194 14.33 7.72 15.29
CA LYS A 194 15.22 8.73 14.71
C LYS A 194 15.05 10.13 15.33
N ILE A 195 13.87 10.42 15.87
CA ILE A 195 13.53 11.72 16.51
C ILE A 195 13.26 11.57 18.02
N ASP A 196 13.84 10.53 18.61
CA ASP A 196 13.80 10.24 20.04
C ASP A 196 12.39 10.02 20.63
N ILE A 197 11.40 9.64 19.78
CA ILE A 197 10.03 9.32 20.18
C ILE A 197 9.87 7.80 20.30
N GLN A 198 9.27 7.35 21.39
CA GLN A 198 8.91 5.94 21.58
C GLN A 198 7.55 5.65 20.96
N LEU A 199 7.50 4.72 20.00
CA LEU A 199 6.25 4.27 19.39
C LEU A 199 5.78 2.97 20.05
N VAL A 200 4.55 2.96 20.57
CA VAL A 200 3.86 1.77 21.07
C VAL A 200 2.78 1.37 20.06
N VAL A 201 2.92 0.19 19.47
CA VAL A 201 1.96 -0.35 18.51
C VAL A 201 0.90 -1.20 19.23
N ARG A 202 -0.37 -0.92 18.96
CA ARG A 202 -1.54 -1.59 19.51
C ARG A 202 -2.34 -2.23 18.38
N SER A 203 -2.12 -3.52 18.15
CA SER A 203 -2.87 -4.27 17.13
C SER A 203 -4.20 -4.81 17.69
N SER A 204 -5.25 -4.73 16.87
CA SER A 204 -6.56 -5.32 17.18
C SER A 204 -7.22 -5.85 15.90
N ASP A 205 -8.31 -6.63 16.03
CA ASP A 205 -9.13 -6.96 14.88
C ASP A 205 -9.81 -5.70 14.29
N PHE A 206 -10.26 -5.83 13.03
CA PHE A 206 -10.82 -4.69 12.29
C PHE A 206 -12.03 -4.06 12.98
N ASN A 207 -12.94 -4.86 13.55
CA ASN A 207 -14.15 -4.34 14.16
C ASN A 207 -13.83 -3.54 15.44
N ARG A 208 -12.92 -4.06 16.25
CA ARG A 208 -12.44 -3.36 17.44
C ARG A 208 -11.65 -2.09 17.10
N PHE A 209 -10.85 -2.12 16.04
CA PHE A 209 -10.17 -0.94 15.52
C PHE A 209 -11.16 0.13 15.10
N GLN A 210 -12.20 -0.22 14.33
CA GLN A 210 -13.26 0.70 13.92
C GLN A 210 -14.04 1.27 15.12
N ASP A 211 -14.28 0.46 16.14
CA ASP A 211 -14.94 0.94 17.37
C ASP A 211 -14.08 1.95 18.12
N LYS A 212 -12.76 1.73 18.21
CA LYS A 212 -11.83 2.70 18.79
C LYS A 212 -11.81 4.02 18.03
N ILE A 213 -11.79 4.00 16.69
CA ILE A 213 -11.88 5.19 15.84
C ILE A 213 -13.17 5.96 16.11
N ARG A 214 -14.32 5.27 16.11
CA ARG A 214 -15.62 5.90 16.37
C ARG A 214 -15.71 6.55 17.75
N LYS A 215 -15.05 5.98 18.74
CA LYS A 215 -15.03 6.52 20.11
C LYS A 215 -13.92 7.53 20.37
N GLY A 216 -13.03 7.77 19.41
CA GLY A 216 -11.85 8.63 19.60
C GLY A 216 -10.79 8.02 20.53
N ASN A 217 -10.83 6.70 20.78
CA ASN A 217 -9.90 6.00 21.67
C ASN A 217 -8.64 5.53 20.92
N VAL A 218 -8.12 6.38 20.06
CA VAL A 218 -6.88 6.22 19.31
C VAL A 218 -6.07 7.50 19.43
N GLN A 219 -4.74 7.39 19.30
CA GLN A 219 -3.86 8.55 19.21
C GLN A 219 -3.36 8.74 17.80
N LEU A 220 -2.67 7.72 17.23
CA LEU A 220 -2.35 7.60 15.83
C LEU A 220 -3.01 6.36 15.25
N TYR A 221 -3.32 6.39 13.95
CA TYR A 221 -3.95 5.27 13.26
C TYR A 221 -3.61 5.30 11.77
N TYR A 222 -3.65 4.13 11.10
CA TYR A 222 -3.56 4.04 9.65
C TYR A 222 -4.93 3.84 9.03
N LEU A 223 -5.25 4.66 8.02
CA LEU A 223 -6.40 4.51 7.16
C LEU A 223 -6.05 4.84 5.71
N GLY A 224 -6.99 4.57 4.83
CA GLY A 224 -6.95 4.98 3.44
C GLY A 224 -8.37 5.25 2.94
N TRP A 225 -8.45 6.00 1.85
CA TRP A 225 -9.69 6.29 1.17
C TRP A 225 -9.58 5.94 -0.31
N ASN A 226 -10.58 5.25 -0.82
CA ASN A 226 -10.75 5.03 -2.26
C ASN A 226 -11.84 5.96 -2.74
N ALA A 227 -11.62 6.68 -3.83
CA ALA A 227 -12.63 7.58 -4.35
C ALA A 227 -13.92 6.84 -4.72
N ASP A 228 -15.04 7.34 -4.24
CA ASP A 228 -16.37 6.92 -4.66
C ASP A 228 -16.74 7.57 -6.01
N TYR A 229 -16.24 8.77 -6.24
CA TYR A 229 -16.37 9.55 -7.47
C TYR A 229 -15.15 10.48 -7.66
N PRO A 230 -14.82 10.91 -8.89
CA PRO A 230 -13.59 11.62 -9.19
C PRO A 230 -13.70 13.13 -8.95
N ASP A 231 -13.96 13.52 -7.71
CA ASP A 231 -14.04 14.93 -7.30
C ASP A 231 -13.16 15.18 -6.06
N PRO A 232 -12.50 16.34 -5.94
CA PRO A 232 -11.71 16.69 -4.77
C PRO A 232 -12.52 16.74 -3.47
N GLU A 233 -13.81 17.03 -3.53
CA GLU A 233 -14.72 16.98 -2.38
C GLU A 233 -14.64 15.63 -1.68
N ASN A 234 -14.58 14.50 -2.43
CA ASN A 234 -14.53 13.14 -1.89
C ASN A 234 -13.24 12.79 -1.12
N PHE A 235 -12.32 13.70 -1.02
CA PHE A 235 -11.11 13.57 -0.21
C PHE A 235 -11.04 14.60 0.90
N PHE A 236 -11.44 15.86 0.61
CA PHE A 236 -11.38 16.93 1.61
C PHE A 236 -12.44 16.80 2.68
N PHE A 237 -13.59 16.15 2.41
CA PHE A 237 -14.64 15.93 3.42
C PHE A 237 -14.13 15.07 4.61
N LEU A 238 -13.12 14.24 4.38
CA LEU A 238 -12.43 13.47 5.44
C LEU A 238 -11.72 14.34 6.47
N LEU A 239 -11.64 15.66 6.21
CA LEU A 239 -10.98 16.65 7.04
C LEU A 239 -11.91 17.84 7.40
N ASP A 240 -13.17 17.83 6.93
CA ASP A 240 -14.17 18.82 7.32
C ASP A 240 -14.57 18.60 8.78
N GLY A 241 -14.54 19.64 9.59
CA GLY A 241 -14.95 19.59 10.99
C GLY A 241 -16.42 19.21 11.20
N ASN A 242 -17.27 19.39 10.17
CA ASN A 242 -18.66 18.96 10.20
C ASN A 242 -18.82 17.44 10.05
N GLU A 243 -17.79 16.74 9.59
CA GLU A 243 -17.71 15.29 9.41
C GLU A 243 -16.94 14.60 10.54
N GLY A 244 -16.67 15.29 11.66
CA GLY A 244 -15.94 14.75 12.82
C GLY A 244 -16.52 13.42 13.31
N LYS A 245 -15.69 12.38 13.36
CA LYS A 245 -16.13 11.01 13.65
C LYS A 245 -16.79 10.86 15.00
N VAL A 246 -16.18 11.44 16.04
CA VAL A 246 -16.67 11.32 17.43
C VAL A 246 -17.91 12.17 17.66
N ALA A 247 -17.89 13.43 17.25
CA ALA A 247 -18.97 14.37 17.57
C ALA A 247 -20.18 14.26 16.62
N LYS A 248 -19.94 13.87 15.37
CA LYS A 248 -20.94 13.94 14.29
C LYS A 248 -21.25 12.57 13.66
N GLY A 249 -20.42 11.55 13.90
CA GLY A 249 -20.55 10.23 13.25
C GLY A 249 -20.16 10.22 11.75
N GLY A 250 -19.52 11.29 11.28
CA GLY A 250 -19.05 11.41 9.89
C GLY A 250 -17.79 10.61 9.58
N GLU A 251 -17.10 10.92 8.49
CA GLU A 251 -15.92 10.17 8.03
C GLU A 251 -14.58 10.80 8.39
N ASN A 252 -14.55 11.98 9.01
CA ASN A 252 -13.32 12.60 9.50
C ASN A 252 -12.82 11.89 10.78
N ALA A 253 -12.08 10.82 10.59
CA ALA A 253 -11.52 10.01 11.68
C ALA A 253 -10.49 10.77 12.53
N SER A 254 -9.85 11.81 11.97
CA SER A 254 -8.93 12.68 12.72
C SER A 254 -9.66 13.60 13.70
N ASN A 255 -10.96 13.80 13.55
CA ASN A 255 -11.72 14.83 14.26
C ASN A 255 -11.07 16.24 14.09
N TYR A 256 -10.40 16.46 12.96
CA TYR A 256 -9.82 17.74 12.62
C TYR A 256 -10.92 18.78 12.42
N ALA A 257 -10.72 19.95 12.97
CA ALA A 257 -11.63 21.07 12.83
C ALA A 257 -10.82 22.37 12.78
N ASN A 258 -10.81 23.00 11.63
CA ASN A 258 -10.21 24.31 11.41
C ASN A 258 -11.24 25.18 10.72
N PRO A 259 -11.74 26.28 11.36
CA PRO A 259 -12.82 27.08 10.81
C PRO A 259 -12.54 27.67 9.43
N GLU A 260 -11.29 27.98 9.11
CA GLU A 260 -10.93 28.51 7.79
C GLU A 260 -10.94 27.40 6.73
N PHE A 261 -10.44 26.21 7.07
CA PHE A 261 -10.53 25.03 6.19
C PHE A 261 -12.00 24.68 5.91
N ASP A 262 -12.83 24.59 6.95
CA ASP A 262 -14.26 24.25 6.84
C ASP A 262 -15.02 25.26 5.98
N ARG A 263 -14.71 26.55 6.13
CA ARG A 263 -15.28 27.64 5.31
C ARG A 263 -14.88 27.50 3.83
N LEU A 264 -13.63 27.21 3.56
CA LEU A 264 -13.12 26.99 2.19
C LEU A 264 -13.72 25.73 1.58
N PHE A 265 -13.81 24.64 2.34
CA PHE A 265 -14.44 23.40 1.92
C PHE A 265 -15.91 23.60 1.56
N ALA A 266 -16.70 24.25 2.43
CA ALA A 266 -18.11 24.53 2.19
C ALA A 266 -18.35 25.32 0.90
N ARG A 267 -17.40 26.21 0.54
CA ARG A 267 -17.44 26.96 -0.73
C ARG A 267 -17.04 26.08 -1.90
N MET A 268 -15.94 25.32 -1.80
CA MET A 268 -15.33 24.55 -2.87
C MET A 268 -16.21 23.38 -3.33
N LYS A 269 -16.88 22.68 -2.40
CA LYS A 269 -17.54 21.38 -2.64
C LYS A 269 -18.63 21.41 -3.72
N ASN A 270 -19.30 22.55 -3.91
CA ASN A 270 -20.39 22.70 -4.88
C ASN A 270 -19.99 23.47 -6.15
N MET A 271 -18.68 23.74 -6.33
CA MET A 271 -18.21 24.49 -7.51
C MET A 271 -17.88 23.54 -8.66
N ASP A 272 -18.13 23.99 -9.88
CA ASP A 272 -17.56 23.38 -11.08
C ASP A 272 -16.03 23.59 -11.12
N ASN A 273 -15.33 22.71 -11.84
CA ASN A 273 -13.90 22.83 -12.03
C ASN A 273 -13.54 24.13 -12.74
N SER A 274 -12.79 24.98 -12.07
CA SER A 274 -12.43 26.32 -12.52
C SER A 274 -11.11 26.78 -11.89
N PRO A 275 -10.47 27.83 -12.42
CA PRO A 275 -9.30 28.44 -11.77
C PRO A 275 -9.58 28.94 -10.35
N GLU A 276 -10.81 29.38 -10.07
CA GLU A 276 -11.22 29.81 -8.75
C GLU A 276 -11.29 28.63 -7.77
N ARG A 277 -11.92 27.51 -8.18
CA ARG A 277 -11.97 26.27 -7.38
C ARG A 277 -10.57 25.77 -7.07
N LEU A 278 -9.67 25.77 -8.09
CA LEU A 278 -8.29 25.37 -7.93
C LEU A 278 -7.55 26.25 -6.90
N ASN A 279 -7.78 27.56 -6.94
CA ASN A 279 -7.18 28.48 -5.96
C ASN A 279 -7.65 28.20 -4.52
N ILE A 280 -8.92 27.84 -4.34
CA ILE A 280 -9.47 27.44 -3.03
C ILE A 280 -8.79 26.14 -2.57
N ILE A 281 -8.67 25.14 -3.44
CA ILE A 281 -8.00 23.87 -3.15
C ILE A 281 -6.55 24.10 -2.71
N ARG A 282 -5.82 24.98 -3.38
CA ARG A 282 -4.45 25.37 -2.98
C ARG A 282 -4.40 25.99 -1.59
N GLN A 283 -5.39 26.80 -1.25
CA GLN A 283 -5.48 27.39 0.11
C GLN A 283 -5.74 26.29 1.15
N MET A 284 -6.66 25.40 0.87
CA MET A 284 -6.97 24.25 1.75
C MET A 284 -5.73 23.36 1.96
N ASN A 285 -5.00 23.03 0.89
CA ASN A 285 -3.77 22.24 1.01
C ASN A 285 -2.72 22.96 1.87
N ARG A 286 -2.52 24.27 1.73
CA ARG A 286 -1.59 25.02 2.59
C ARG A 286 -1.97 24.97 4.08
N ILE A 287 -3.26 25.03 4.39
CA ILE A 287 -3.74 24.87 5.77
C ILE A 287 -3.41 23.46 6.27
N LEU A 288 -3.68 22.42 5.48
CA LEU A 288 -3.39 21.03 5.84
C LEU A 288 -1.89 20.75 6.02
N HIS A 289 -1.05 21.30 5.16
CA HIS A 289 0.40 21.20 5.31
C HIS A 289 0.86 21.82 6.62
N HIS A 290 0.38 23.03 6.94
CA HIS A 290 0.70 23.71 8.19
C HIS A 290 0.22 22.93 9.41
N ASP A 291 -1.06 22.56 9.45
CA ASP A 291 -1.69 21.92 10.61
C ASP A 291 -1.29 20.46 10.78
N SER A 292 -0.89 19.80 9.67
CA SER A 292 -0.44 18.40 9.59
C SER A 292 -1.38 17.42 10.32
N PRO A 293 -2.71 17.41 10.02
CA PRO A 293 -3.64 16.47 10.68
C PRO A 293 -3.36 15.01 10.26
N TRP A 294 -2.66 14.81 9.17
CA TRP A 294 -2.17 13.53 8.65
C TRP A 294 -0.69 13.57 8.34
N VAL A 295 -0.01 12.46 8.49
CA VAL A 295 1.15 12.15 7.69
C VAL A 295 0.63 11.64 6.35
N PHE A 296 0.76 12.44 5.31
CA PHE A 296 0.40 12.02 3.96
C PHE A 296 1.30 10.85 3.56
N GLY A 297 0.69 9.71 3.25
CA GLY A 297 1.42 8.48 2.98
C GLY A 297 1.71 8.31 1.49
N LEU A 298 0.84 7.59 0.79
CA LEU A 298 1.05 7.32 -0.61
C LEU A 298 -0.25 7.25 -1.41
N HIS A 299 -0.13 7.52 -2.71
CA HIS A 299 -1.10 7.16 -3.74
C HIS A 299 -0.62 5.90 -4.44
N PRO A 300 -1.34 4.76 -4.33
CA PRO A 300 -0.83 3.49 -4.81
C PRO A 300 -0.86 3.39 -6.35
N LYS A 301 0.14 2.69 -6.90
CA LYS A 301 0.15 2.23 -8.29
C LYS A 301 -0.28 0.78 -8.33
N SER A 302 -1.29 0.48 -9.13
CA SER A 302 -1.74 -0.89 -9.39
C SER A 302 -1.01 -1.48 -10.57
N TYR A 303 -0.44 -2.67 -10.36
CA TYR A 303 0.12 -3.49 -11.42
C TYR A 303 -0.70 -4.77 -11.49
N THR A 304 -1.33 -4.97 -12.63
CA THR A 304 -2.20 -6.13 -12.83
C THR A 304 -1.80 -6.86 -14.10
N LEU A 305 -1.65 -8.16 -13.98
CA LEU A 305 -1.37 -9.05 -15.09
C LEU A 305 -2.68 -9.62 -15.65
N GLY A 306 -2.71 -9.83 -16.96
CA GLY A 306 -3.81 -10.50 -17.62
C GLY A 306 -3.30 -11.35 -18.76
N HIS A 307 -3.84 -12.56 -18.89
CA HIS A 307 -3.53 -13.40 -20.03
C HIS A 307 -4.09 -12.84 -21.34
N ARG A 308 -3.47 -13.19 -22.46
CA ARG A 308 -3.84 -12.70 -23.81
C ARG A 308 -5.27 -13.02 -24.22
N TRP A 309 -5.86 -14.10 -23.68
CA TRP A 309 -7.27 -14.48 -23.92
C TRP A 309 -8.27 -13.61 -23.16
N LEU A 310 -7.85 -12.84 -22.15
CA LEU A 310 -8.69 -11.86 -21.48
C LEU A 310 -8.72 -10.56 -22.30
N LYS A 311 -9.80 -10.36 -23.04
CA LYS A 311 -9.98 -9.24 -23.96
C LYS A 311 -10.68 -8.06 -23.27
N ASN A 312 -10.50 -6.87 -23.81
CA ASN A 312 -11.16 -5.62 -23.42
C ASN A 312 -10.93 -5.20 -21.96
N ARG A 313 -9.82 -5.61 -21.35
CA ARG A 313 -9.46 -5.19 -20.02
C ARG A 313 -8.84 -3.80 -20.07
N LYS A 314 -9.46 -2.84 -19.37
CA LYS A 314 -8.92 -1.48 -19.16
C LYS A 314 -8.91 -1.19 -17.66
N PRO A 315 -7.89 -0.48 -17.15
CA PRO A 315 -7.94 0.00 -15.77
C PRO A 315 -9.08 0.99 -15.60
N SER A 316 -9.84 0.86 -14.53
CA SER A 316 -10.83 1.83 -14.10
C SER A 316 -10.94 1.73 -12.58
N ASP A 317 -10.79 2.85 -11.90
CA ASP A 317 -10.75 2.89 -10.45
C ASP A 317 -12.06 3.40 -9.84
N VAL A 318 -12.88 4.13 -10.64
CA VAL A 318 -14.14 4.73 -10.22
C VAL A 318 -15.34 4.07 -10.90
N GLY A 319 -15.11 3.31 -11.98
CA GLY A 319 -16.18 2.64 -12.72
C GLY A 319 -16.68 1.38 -12.02
N SER A 320 -17.93 1.37 -11.59
CA SER A 320 -18.57 0.14 -11.13
C SER A 320 -18.78 -0.83 -12.30
N ASN A 321 -18.58 -2.14 -12.03
CA ASN A 321 -18.91 -3.22 -12.97
C ASN A 321 -18.21 -3.15 -14.35
N ILE A 322 -16.89 -2.89 -14.35
CA ILE A 322 -16.06 -2.95 -15.58
C ILE A 322 -16.03 -4.35 -16.23
N MET A 323 -16.41 -5.40 -15.48
CA MET A 323 -16.40 -6.78 -15.96
C MET A 323 -17.38 -7.03 -17.11
N LYS A 324 -18.47 -6.29 -17.18
CA LYS A 324 -19.44 -6.40 -18.29
C LYS A 324 -18.85 -6.14 -19.69
N TYR A 325 -17.71 -5.46 -19.74
CA TYR A 325 -17.01 -5.16 -20.99
C TYR A 325 -15.91 -6.16 -21.32
N GLN A 326 -15.55 -7.04 -20.38
CA GLN A 326 -14.50 -8.03 -20.55
C GLN A 326 -15.04 -9.30 -21.21
N ARG A 327 -14.19 -9.93 -22.02
CA ARG A 327 -14.51 -11.18 -22.68
C ARG A 327 -13.33 -12.15 -22.53
N ILE A 328 -13.63 -13.41 -22.26
CA ILE A 328 -12.66 -14.50 -22.25
C ILE A 328 -12.78 -15.26 -23.57
N ASP A 329 -11.66 -15.44 -24.26
CA ASP A 329 -11.54 -16.39 -25.37
C ASP A 329 -11.31 -17.79 -24.79
N ALA A 330 -12.39 -18.56 -24.72
CA ALA A 330 -12.38 -19.88 -24.07
C ALA A 330 -11.52 -20.90 -24.84
N GLY A 331 -11.45 -20.78 -26.17
CA GLY A 331 -10.60 -21.67 -27.00
C GLY A 331 -9.12 -21.43 -26.77
N GLU A 332 -8.68 -20.15 -26.82
CA GLU A 332 -7.31 -19.75 -26.57
C GLU A 332 -6.88 -20.13 -25.14
N ARG A 333 -7.75 -19.90 -24.14
CA ARG A 333 -7.50 -20.31 -22.75
C ARG A 333 -7.28 -21.81 -22.61
N ALA A 334 -8.19 -22.61 -23.16
CA ALA A 334 -8.12 -24.07 -23.07
C ALA A 334 -6.90 -24.65 -23.78
N ALA A 335 -6.48 -24.06 -24.90
CA ALA A 335 -5.27 -24.46 -25.62
C ALA A 335 -4.02 -24.18 -24.77
N ALA A 336 -3.89 -22.98 -24.21
CA ALA A 336 -2.77 -22.59 -23.36
C ALA A 336 -2.70 -23.44 -22.06
N GLN A 337 -3.83 -23.69 -21.41
CA GLN A 337 -3.88 -24.55 -20.23
C GLN A 337 -3.39 -25.97 -20.52
N ARG A 338 -3.80 -26.55 -21.64
CA ARG A 338 -3.33 -27.89 -22.06
C ARG A 338 -1.85 -27.91 -22.37
N GLU A 339 -1.34 -26.87 -22.99
CA GLU A 339 0.08 -26.76 -23.31
C GLU A 339 0.94 -26.63 -22.04
N TRP A 340 0.58 -25.70 -21.15
CA TRP A 340 1.40 -25.37 -19.98
C TRP A 340 1.32 -26.42 -18.87
N ASN A 341 0.24 -27.18 -18.80
CA ASN A 341 0.02 -28.21 -17.77
C ASN A 341 0.20 -29.64 -18.29
N ARG A 342 0.94 -29.82 -19.37
CA ARG A 342 1.28 -31.18 -19.84
C ARG A 342 2.10 -31.91 -18.78
N PRO A 343 1.67 -33.11 -18.35
CA PRO A 343 2.42 -33.87 -17.37
C PRO A 343 3.78 -34.28 -17.91
N VAL A 344 4.82 -34.07 -17.14
CA VAL A 344 6.17 -34.53 -17.44
C VAL A 344 6.28 -35.98 -16.99
N LEU A 345 6.21 -36.94 -17.95
CA LEU A 345 6.13 -38.37 -17.66
C LEU A 345 7.49 -39.08 -17.57
N TRP A 346 8.57 -38.47 -18.07
CA TRP A 346 9.88 -39.10 -18.09
C TRP A 346 10.44 -39.46 -16.68
N PRO A 347 10.17 -38.70 -15.57
CA PRO A 347 10.65 -39.13 -14.27
C PRO A 347 9.95 -40.41 -13.78
N LEU A 348 8.67 -40.61 -14.15
CA LEU A 348 7.96 -41.85 -13.87
C LEU A 348 8.58 -43.02 -14.65
N GLY A 349 9.00 -42.81 -15.92
CA GLY A 349 9.71 -43.78 -16.71
C GLY A 349 11.06 -44.17 -16.09
N LEU A 350 11.83 -43.18 -15.60
CA LEU A 350 13.09 -43.43 -14.88
C LEU A 350 12.86 -44.19 -13.56
N ALA A 351 11.86 -43.82 -12.80
CA ALA A 351 11.53 -44.52 -11.54
C ALA A 351 11.12 -45.98 -11.81
N GLY A 352 10.29 -46.22 -12.84
CA GLY A 352 9.90 -47.56 -13.26
C GLY A 352 11.11 -48.39 -13.72
N PHE A 353 12.02 -47.79 -14.50
CA PHE A 353 13.24 -48.44 -14.95
C PHE A 353 14.17 -48.79 -13.77
N ALA A 354 14.37 -47.87 -12.84
CA ALA A 354 15.15 -48.11 -11.62
C ALA A 354 14.57 -49.26 -10.78
N LEU A 355 13.24 -49.31 -10.65
CA LEU A 355 12.54 -50.37 -9.95
C LEU A 355 12.71 -51.71 -10.63
N LEU A 356 12.63 -51.78 -11.97
CA LEU A 356 12.90 -52.98 -12.73
C LEU A 356 14.35 -53.45 -12.52
N LEU A 357 15.33 -52.53 -12.58
CA LEU A 357 16.75 -52.89 -12.31
C LEU A 357 16.94 -53.44 -10.89
N ALA A 358 16.23 -52.87 -9.88
CA ALA A 358 16.30 -53.35 -8.51
C ALA A 358 15.73 -54.77 -8.33
N LEU A 359 14.79 -55.20 -9.19
CA LEU A 359 14.23 -56.56 -9.17
C LEU A 359 15.12 -57.59 -9.82
N VAL A 360 16.07 -57.20 -10.70
CA VAL A 360 16.95 -58.11 -11.43
C VAL A 360 17.74 -59.04 -10.52
N PRO A 361 18.41 -58.56 -9.43
CA PRO A 361 19.15 -59.43 -8.53
C PRO A 361 18.29 -60.51 -7.89
N GLY A 362 17.06 -60.13 -7.47
CA GLY A 362 16.06 -61.03 -6.91
C GLY A 362 15.65 -62.12 -7.90
N PHE A 363 15.35 -61.73 -9.13
CA PHE A 363 14.99 -62.65 -10.22
C PHE A 363 16.13 -63.58 -10.59
N VAL A 364 17.36 -63.08 -10.72
CA VAL A 364 18.55 -63.88 -10.98
C VAL A 364 18.82 -64.84 -9.83
N GLY A 365 18.68 -64.40 -8.58
CA GLY A 365 18.81 -65.24 -7.39
C GLY A 365 17.76 -66.34 -7.32
N TYR A 366 16.49 -66.02 -7.64
CA TYR A 366 15.42 -67.01 -7.76
C TYR A 366 15.70 -68.06 -8.80
N ARG A 367 16.02 -67.66 -10.04
CA ARG A 367 16.37 -68.62 -11.11
C ARG A 367 17.59 -69.48 -10.80
N ARG A 368 18.61 -68.95 -10.14
CA ARG A 368 19.76 -69.74 -9.68
C ARG A 368 19.36 -70.77 -8.63
N ARG A 369 18.45 -70.51 -7.73
CA ARG A 369 17.93 -71.45 -6.76
C ARG A 369 17.09 -72.55 -7.41
N GLU A 370 16.21 -72.17 -8.33
CA GLU A 370 15.37 -73.08 -9.07
C GLU A 370 16.23 -74.11 -9.89
N LYS A 371 17.27 -73.65 -10.61
CA LYS A 371 18.20 -74.52 -11.32
C LYS A 371 18.98 -75.48 -10.40
N ARG A 372 19.34 -75.03 -9.18
CA ARG A 372 20.01 -75.91 -8.22
C ARG A 372 19.05 -76.94 -7.60
N ALA A 373 17.78 -76.65 -7.48
CA ALA A 373 16.78 -77.61 -7.01
C ALA A 373 16.41 -78.68 -8.07
N ALA A 374 16.47 -78.33 -9.33
CA ALA A 374 16.19 -79.29 -10.48
C ALA A 374 17.33 -80.24 -10.75
N VAL A 375 18.49 -80.04 -10.17
CA VAL A 375 19.69 -80.94 -10.34
C VAL A 375 19.86 -81.88 -9.13
N ARG A 376 19.02 -81.79 -8.15
CA ARG A 376 18.89 -82.78 -7.03
C ARG A 376 17.64 -83.62 -7.25
#